data_4e85d3efadc1d3651b0dd6fa8e5ba2ff
#
_entry.id   4e85d3efadc1d3651b0dd6fa8e5ba2ff
#
_cell.length_a   1.000
_cell.length_b   1.000
_cell.length_c   1.000
_cell.angle_alpha   90.00
_cell.angle_beta   90.00
_cell.angle_gamma   90.00
#
_symmetry.space_group_name_H-M   'P 1'
#
loop_
_entity.id
_entity.type
_entity.pdbx_description
1 polymer ?
#
loop_
_entity_poly.entity_id
_entity_poly.type
_entity_poly.pdbx_seq_one_letter_code
_entity_poly.pdbx_strand_id
1 'polypeptide(L)'
;MARDEEQTFLFADLAGFVALTEVHGDDFAADAAADFCAGVRQLLPGYSAEEVKTIGDSVMVRVPDAADAVRLAVRIIREVGRRHGALAVRVGLHTGAAVRRDGDWFGATVNLSSRVADAAEPGEVLMTAATRDSARAALDAFELGRRGHQSFRNVAEPTELFALTLAEQADNARLPVDPVCRMAVDPAQSPERRSYRGVAYHFCSSECAEVFDLDPDRYRQTAHKKHAPHR
;
A
#
# COMPACT_ATOMS: atom_id res chain seq x y z
N MET A 1 7.69 -20.62 30.03
CA MET A 1 7.57 -19.41 29.20
C MET A 1 7.50 -19.91 27.77
N ALA A 2 6.35 -19.77 27.10
CA ALA A 2 6.26 -20.03 25.67
C ALA A 2 7.26 -19.09 24.98
N ARG A 3 8.11 -19.63 24.11
CA ARG A 3 8.94 -18.81 23.24
C ARG A 3 7.95 -18.00 22.42
N ASP A 4 8.12 -16.67 22.43
CA ASP A 4 7.38 -15.80 21.52
C ASP A 4 7.72 -16.25 20.10
N GLU A 5 6.78 -16.96 19.46
CA GLU A 5 6.96 -17.39 18.07
C GLU A 5 7.03 -16.15 17.19
N GLU A 6 7.97 -16.13 16.26
CA GLU A 6 8.04 -15.07 15.28
C GLU A 6 6.75 -15.05 14.45
N GLN A 7 6.19 -13.89 14.30
CA GLN A 7 4.99 -13.63 13.50
C GLN A 7 5.29 -12.56 12.49
N THR A 8 4.64 -12.62 11.35
CA THR A 8 4.69 -11.52 10.38
C THR A 8 3.43 -10.69 10.50
N PHE A 9 3.62 -9.38 10.67
CA PHE A 9 2.55 -8.40 10.62
C PHE A 9 2.60 -7.65 9.30
N LEU A 10 1.44 -7.56 8.70
CA LEU A 10 1.18 -6.84 7.47
C LEU A 10 0.22 -5.70 7.80
N PHE A 11 0.58 -4.48 7.43
CA PHE A 11 -0.33 -3.36 7.35
C PHE A 11 -0.57 -3.02 5.89
N ALA A 12 -1.83 -2.99 5.50
CA ALA A 12 -2.28 -2.53 4.18
C ALA A 12 -3.11 -1.26 4.36
N ASP A 13 -2.85 -0.25 3.56
CA ASP A 13 -3.39 1.10 3.75
C ASP A 13 -3.71 1.76 2.39
N LEU A 14 -4.74 2.59 2.35
CA LEU A 14 -5.14 3.33 1.15
C LEU A 14 -4.29 4.58 0.96
N ALA A 15 -3.54 4.64 -0.13
CA ALA A 15 -2.73 5.81 -0.43
C ALA A 15 -3.59 6.95 -0.99
N GLY A 16 -3.66 8.06 -0.26
CA GLY A 16 -4.41 9.25 -0.67
C GLY A 16 -5.82 9.36 -0.11
N PHE A 17 -6.14 8.60 0.93
CA PHE A 17 -7.46 8.59 1.57
C PHE A 17 -7.93 9.99 2.01
N VAL A 18 -7.03 10.80 2.58
CA VAL A 18 -7.35 12.20 2.96
C VAL A 18 -7.77 13.02 1.75
N ALA A 19 -7.05 12.91 0.63
CA ALA A 19 -7.40 13.66 -0.59
C ALA A 19 -8.74 13.19 -1.18
N LEU A 20 -9.04 11.89 -1.07
CA LEU A 20 -10.34 11.34 -1.45
C LEU A 20 -11.47 11.98 -0.61
N THR A 21 -11.30 12.00 0.70
CA THR A 21 -12.28 12.55 1.65
C THR A 21 -12.52 14.05 1.40
N GLU A 22 -11.46 14.82 1.16
CA GLU A 22 -11.56 16.26 0.89
C GLU A 22 -12.39 16.58 -0.35
N VAL A 23 -12.36 15.72 -1.37
CA VAL A 23 -13.05 15.97 -2.66
C VAL A 23 -14.44 15.32 -2.69
N HIS A 24 -14.55 14.08 -2.24
CA HIS A 24 -15.79 13.30 -2.39
C HIS A 24 -16.63 13.20 -1.11
N GLY A 25 -16.09 13.70 0.02
CA GLY A 25 -16.77 13.69 1.32
C GLY A 25 -16.60 12.40 2.10
N ASP A 26 -17.02 12.44 3.37
CA ASP A 26 -16.80 11.39 4.36
C ASP A 26 -17.54 10.09 4.01
N ASP A 27 -18.77 10.16 3.52
CA ASP A 27 -19.59 8.98 3.19
C ASP A 27 -18.95 8.16 2.07
N PHE A 28 -18.52 8.82 0.98
CA PHE A 28 -17.84 8.15 -0.11
C PHE A 28 -16.50 7.53 0.32
N ALA A 29 -15.74 8.26 1.15
CA ALA A 29 -14.47 7.76 1.67
C ALA A 29 -14.68 6.55 2.61
N ALA A 30 -15.73 6.57 3.44
CA ALA A 30 -16.07 5.44 4.31
C ALA A 30 -16.45 4.19 3.50
N ASP A 31 -17.24 4.35 2.42
CA ASP A 31 -17.58 3.25 1.52
C ASP A 31 -16.33 2.67 0.85
N ALA A 32 -15.42 3.52 0.35
CA ALA A 32 -14.16 3.10 -0.24
C ALA A 32 -13.28 2.31 0.74
N ALA A 33 -13.20 2.75 2.01
CA ALA A 33 -12.48 2.03 3.05
C ALA A 33 -13.14 0.69 3.39
N ALA A 34 -14.48 0.63 3.45
CA ALA A 34 -15.22 -0.59 3.70
C ALA A 34 -15.01 -1.63 2.58
N ASP A 35 -15.06 -1.20 1.32
CA ASP A 35 -14.82 -2.05 0.15
C ASP A 35 -13.38 -2.57 0.12
N PHE A 36 -12.41 -1.72 0.44
CA PHE A 36 -11.01 -2.11 0.59
C PHE A 36 -10.84 -3.19 1.67
N CYS A 37 -11.36 -2.96 2.88
CA CYS A 37 -11.29 -3.91 3.99
C CYS A 37 -11.97 -5.24 3.62
N ALA A 38 -13.13 -5.20 2.97
CA ALA A 38 -13.83 -6.40 2.50
C ALA A 38 -13.01 -7.18 1.47
N GLY A 39 -12.36 -6.47 0.54
CA GLY A 39 -11.46 -7.06 -0.44
C GLY A 39 -10.25 -7.77 0.21
N VAL A 40 -9.63 -7.15 1.21
CA VAL A 40 -8.54 -7.78 1.97
C VAL A 40 -9.03 -9.04 2.68
N ARG A 41 -10.16 -8.96 3.41
CA ARG A 41 -10.76 -10.11 4.15
C ARG A 41 -10.99 -11.33 3.27
N GLN A 42 -11.42 -11.13 2.03
CA GLN A 42 -11.66 -12.24 1.08
C GLN A 42 -10.39 -13.02 0.74
N LEU A 43 -9.21 -12.43 0.88
CA LEU A 43 -7.94 -13.04 0.56
C LEU A 43 -7.34 -13.83 1.75
N LEU A 44 -7.68 -13.48 3.01
CA LEU A 44 -7.04 -14.01 4.21
C LEU A 44 -7.10 -15.54 4.36
N PRO A 45 -8.23 -16.22 4.07
CA PRO A 45 -8.34 -17.67 4.30
C PRO A 45 -7.29 -18.51 3.54
N GLY A 46 -6.81 -18.00 2.40
CA GLY A 46 -5.82 -18.69 1.57
C GLY A 46 -4.41 -18.73 2.16
N TYR A 47 -4.14 -18.01 3.27
CA TYR A 47 -2.81 -17.78 3.83
C TYR A 47 -2.72 -18.05 5.34
N SER A 48 -3.70 -18.72 5.94
CA SER A 48 -3.80 -18.84 7.40
C SER A 48 -3.66 -17.48 8.12
N ALA A 49 -4.07 -16.41 7.44
CA ALA A 49 -3.96 -15.04 7.90
C ALA A 49 -5.16 -14.66 8.77
N GLU A 50 -4.91 -13.82 9.77
CA GLU A 50 -5.92 -13.32 10.71
C GLU A 50 -5.95 -11.79 10.62
N GLU A 51 -7.13 -11.21 10.36
CA GLU A 51 -7.33 -9.78 10.59
C GLU A 51 -7.29 -9.51 12.07
N VAL A 52 -6.35 -8.69 12.50
CA VAL A 52 -6.24 -8.29 13.90
C VAL A 52 -7.21 -7.15 14.19
N LYS A 53 -7.19 -6.12 13.35
CA LYS A 53 -8.08 -4.96 13.45
C LYS A 53 -8.01 -4.10 12.20
N THR A 54 -9.06 -3.27 12.04
CA THR A 54 -9.11 -2.16 11.09
C THR A 54 -8.94 -0.84 11.85
N ILE A 55 -8.18 0.10 11.29
CA ILE A 55 -7.92 1.43 11.84
C ILE A 55 -8.12 2.44 10.71
N GLY A 56 -9.33 3.01 10.62
CA GLY A 56 -9.70 3.89 9.50
C GLY A 56 -9.63 3.16 8.15
N ASP A 57 -8.76 3.62 7.26
CA ASP A 57 -8.48 3.06 5.95
C ASP A 57 -7.31 2.05 5.94
N SER A 58 -6.86 1.60 7.10
CA SER A 58 -5.77 0.64 7.28
C SER A 58 -6.24 -0.67 7.89
N VAL A 59 -5.74 -1.79 7.39
CA VAL A 59 -6.00 -3.14 7.93
C VAL A 59 -4.71 -3.74 8.47
N MET A 60 -4.72 -4.15 9.73
CA MET A 60 -3.66 -4.91 10.37
C MET A 60 -3.96 -6.40 10.25
N VAL A 61 -3.06 -7.15 9.63
CA VAL A 61 -3.15 -8.60 9.45
C VAL A 61 -1.95 -9.28 10.08
N ARG A 62 -2.19 -10.36 10.80
CA ARG A 62 -1.16 -11.28 11.29
C ARG A 62 -1.11 -12.50 10.38
N VAL A 63 0.08 -12.90 9.96
CA VAL A 63 0.34 -14.09 9.16
C VAL A 63 1.45 -14.91 9.84
N PRO A 64 1.24 -16.20 10.15
CA PRO A 64 2.24 -17.02 10.81
C PRO A 64 3.52 -17.21 9.99
N ASP A 65 3.36 -17.41 8.69
CA ASP A 65 4.45 -17.65 7.74
C ASP A 65 4.79 -16.40 6.93
N ALA A 66 6.07 -16.01 6.93
CA ALA A 66 6.53 -14.82 6.24
C ALA A 66 6.41 -14.91 4.70
N ALA A 67 6.57 -16.12 4.15
CA ALA A 67 6.42 -16.32 2.70
C ALA A 67 4.96 -16.15 2.27
N ASP A 68 4.02 -16.63 3.09
CA ASP A 68 2.60 -16.40 2.86
C ASP A 68 2.20 -14.94 3.04
N ALA A 69 2.81 -14.24 4.00
CA ALA A 69 2.60 -12.80 4.16
C ALA A 69 3.03 -12.01 2.93
N VAL A 70 4.16 -12.35 2.33
CA VAL A 70 4.64 -11.73 1.08
C VAL A 70 3.69 -12.02 -0.08
N ARG A 71 3.25 -13.27 -0.25
CA ARG A 71 2.29 -13.64 -1.30
C ARG A 71 0.95 -12.94 -1.14
N LEU A 72 0.44 -12.86 0.09
CA LEU A 72 -0.78 -12.12 0.43
C LEU A 72 -0.64 -10.63 0.10
N ALA A 73 0.48 -10.00 0.49
CA ALA A 73 0.74 -8.60 0.19
C ALA A 73 0.71 -8.30 -1.31
N VAL A 74 1.33 -9.16 -2.13
CA VAL A 74 1.30 -9.06 -3.59
C VAL A 74 -0.13 -9.17 -4.13
N ARG A 75 -0.93 -10.11 -3.61
CA ARG A 75 -2.33 -10.26 -4.03
C ARG A 75 -3.19 -9.06 -3.63
N ILE A 76 -2.99 -8.50 -2.44
CA ILE A 76 -3.68 -7.27 -2.01
C ILE A 76 -3.41 -6.14 -3.02
N ILE A 77 -2.16 -5.89 -3.37
CA ILE A 77 -1.83 -4.88 -4.37
C ILE A 77 -2.49 -5.16 -5.73
N ARG A 78 -2.46 -6.42 -6.20
CA ARG A 78 -2.94 -6.79 -7.53
C ARG A 78 -4.47 -6.84 -7.64
N GLU A 79 -5.13 -7.39 -6.65
CA GLU A 79 -6.55 -7.72 -6.73
C GLU A 79 -7.45 -6.67 -6.07
N VAL A 80 -6.92 -5.91 -5.11
CA VAL A 80 -7.68 -4.87 -4.40
C VAL A 80 -7.25 -3.48 -4.84
N GLY A 81 -5.94 -3.20 -4.89
CA GLY A 81 -5.39 -1.86 -5.15
C GLY A 81 -5.31 -1.45 -6.62
N ARG A 82 -5.71 -2.30 -7.58
CA ARG A 82 -5.62 -2.02 -9.03
C ARG A 82 -6.96 -1.99 -9.75
N ARG A 83 -8.05 -1.94 -9.03
CA ARG A 83 -9.39 -1.83 -9.64
C ARG A 83 -9.62 -0.40 -10.11
N HIS A 84 -10.36 -0.26 -11.22
CA HIS A 84 -10.89 1.05 -11.61
C HIS A 84 -11.72 1.63 -10.46
N GLY A 85 -11.52 2.89 -10.15
CA GLY A 85 -12.19 3.55 -9.04
C GLY A 85 -11.62 3.23 -7.65
N ALA A 86 -10.55 2.41 -7.55
CA ALA A 86 -9.89 2.15 -6.27
C ALA A 86 -8.73 3.11 -6.01
N LEU A 87 -8.46 3.40 -4.76
CA LEU A 87 -7.19 4.00 -4.35
C LEU A 87 -6.07 2.96 -4.46
N ALA A 88 -4.86 3.44 -4.76
CA ALA A 88 -3.69 2.59 -4.69
C ALA A 88 -3.46 2.13 -3.25
N VAL A 89 -3.16 0.85 -3.06
CA VAL A 89 -2.83 0.28 -1.76
C VAL A 89 -1.32 0.30 -1.56
N ARG A 90 -0.86 0.60 -0.37
CA ARG A 90 0.52 0.40 0.08
C ARG A 90 0.54 -0.66 1.17
N VAL A 91 1.57 -1.49 1.17
CA VAL A 91 1.70 -2.59 2.12
C VAL A 91 3.06 -2.59 2.76
N GLY A 92 3.10 -2.66 4.09
CA GLY A 92 4.31 -2.82 4.88
C GLY A 92 4.33 -4.12 5.66
N LEU A 93 5.49 -4.81 5.69
CA LEU A 93 5.67 -6.06 6.41
C LEU A 93 6.88 -6.01 7.35
N HIS A 94 6.68 -6.57 8.55
CA HIS A 94 7.78 -6.88 9.46
C HIS A 94 7.54 -8.20 10.19
N THR A 95 8.61 -9.00 10.34
CA THR A 95 8.62 -10.29 11.02
C THR A 95 9.42 -10.18 12.31
N GLY A 96 8.88 -10.71 13.41
CA GLY A 96 9.52 -10.75 14.71
C GLY A 96 8.61 -11.21 15.82
N ALA A 97 9.11 -11.21 17.05
CA ALA A 97 8.35 -11.58 18.24
C ALA A 97 7.29 -10.53 18.59
N ALA A 98 6.10 -10.97 18.99
CA ALA A 98 5.02 -10.11 19.46
C ALA A 98 4.21 -10.80 20.54
N VAL A 99 3.49 -10.02 21.35
CA VAL A 99 2.68 -10.50 22.47
C VAL A 99 1.20 -10.37 22.13
N ARG A 100 0.45 -11.48 22.29
CA ARG A 100 -1.01 -11.47 22.16
C ARG A 100 -1.66 -11.22 23.52
N ARG A 101 -2.58 -10.24 23.60
CA ARG A 101 -3.43 -9.98 24.78
C ARG A 101 -4.82 -9.55 24.33
N ASP A 102 -5.84 -10.12 24.95
CA ASP A 102 -7.24 -9.75 24.77
C ASP A 102 -7.69 -9.68 23.30
N GLY A 103 -7.18 -10.60 22.48
CA GLY A 103 -7.49 -10.68 21.06
C GLY A 103 -6.67 -9.73 20.17
N ASP A 104 -5.83 -8.87 20.74
CA ASP A 104 -4.95 -7.95 20.00
C ASP A 104 -3.47 -8.34 20.14
N TRP A 105 -2.62 -7.79 19.27
CA TRP A 105 -1.17 -8.01 19.22
C TRP A 105 -0.41 -6.73 19.53
N PHE A 106 0.66 -6.86 20.32
CA PHE A 106 1.46 -5.76 20.82
C PHE A 106 2.96 -6.03 20.68
N GLY A 107 3.75 -4.99 20.57
CA GLY A 107 5.21 -5.04 20.59
C GLY A 107 5.88 -4.19 19.52
N ALA A 108 7.21 -4.18 19.57
CA ALA A 108 8.03 -3.44 18.62
C ALA A 108 7.80 -3.91 17.17
N THR A 109 7.56 -5.22 16.99
CA THR A 109 7.26 -5.84 15.70
C THR A 109 6.02 -5.25 15.04
N VAL A 110 4.92 -5.13 15.79
CA VAL A 110 3.67 -4.52 15.30
C VAL A 110 3.89 -3.04 14.92
N ASN A 111 4.56 -2.30 15.82
CA ASN A 111 4.81 -0.88 15.60
C ASN A 111 5.72 -0.64 14.38
N LEU A 112 6.74 -1.46 14.19
CA LEU A 112 7.64 -1.32 13.04
C LEU A 112 6.93 -1.68 11.73
N SER A 113 6.08 -2.71 11.72
CA SER A 113 5.29 -3.08 10.55
C SER A 113 4.41 -1.92 10.04
N SER A 114 3.71 -1.24 10.96
CA SER A 114 2.91 -0.04 10.62
C SER A 114 3.79 1.07 10.01
N ARG A 115 4.96 1.35 10.59
CA ARG A 115 5.88 2.39 10.06
C ARG A 115 6.45 2.03 8.70
N VAL A 116 6.68 0.73 8.44
CA VAL A 116 7.11 0.24 7.13
C VAL A 116 6.00 0.48 6.10
N ALA A 117 4.73 0.27 6.46
CA ALA A 117 3.61 0.58 5.59
C ALA A 117 3.50 2.09 5.27
N ASP A 118 3.70 2.94 6.29
CA ASP A 118 3.72 4.41 6.10
C ASP A 118 4.83 4.87 5.14
N ALA A 119 5.95 4.15 5.11
CA ALA A 119 7.09 4.44 4.25
C ALA A 119 6.96 3.88 2.83
N ALA A 120 6.00 3.00 2.60
CA ALA A 120 5.76 2.41 1.28
C ALA A 120 5.11 3.41 0.32
N GLU A 121 5.53 3.37 -0.94
CA GLU A 121 4.92 4.14 -2.01
C GLU A 121 3.57 3.52 -2.44
N PRO A 122 2.68 4.30 -3.05
CA PRO A 122 1.44 3.78 -3.61
C PRO A 122 1.69 2.62 -4.59
N GLY A 123 1.05 1.48 -4.37
CA GLY A 123 1.23 0.27 -5.17
C GLY A 123 2.48 -0.53 -4.83
N GLU A 124 3.14 -0.23 -3.71
CA GLU A 124 4.36 -0.89 -3.26
C GLU A 124 4.12 -1.89 -2.12
N VAL A 125 4.87 -2.98 -2.15
CA VAL A 125 5.07 -3.87 -1.01
C VAL A 125 6.47 -3.60 -0.46
N LEU A 126 6.55 -3.07 0.75
CA LEU A 126 7.79 -2.76 1.45
C LEU A 126 7.98 -3.70 2.64
N MET A 127 9.19 -4.20 2.83
CA MET A 127 9.50 -5.11 3.93
C MET A 127 10.85 -4.85 4.56
N THR A 128 11.01 -5.27 5.81
CA THR A 128 12.30 -5.24 6.50
C THR A 128 13.20 -6.41 6.10
N ALA A 129 14.50 -6.32 6.42
CA ALA A 129 15.45 -7.41 6.25
C ALA A 129 15.00 -8.69 6.99
N ALA A 130 14.41 -8.58 8.18
CA ALA A 130 13.88 -9.73 8.92
C ALA A 130 12.81 -10.49 8.12
N THR A 131 11.84 -9.79 7.53
CA THR A 131 10.84 -10.42 6.67
C THR A 131 11.45 -11.02 5.41
N ARG A 132 12.37 -10.28 4.74
CA ARG A 132 13.09 -10.80 3.56
C ARG A 132 13.78 -12.13 3.87
N ASP A 133 14.49 -12.21 5.00
CA ASP A 133 15.27 -13.40 5.34
C ASP A 133 14.37 -14.59 5.71
N SER A 134 13.26 -14.34 6.41
CA SER A 134 12.27 -15.36 6.75
C SER A 134 11.44 -15.82 5.54
N ALA A 135 11.22 -14.95 4.55
CA ALA A 135 10.42 -15.23 3.34
C ALA A 135 11.25 -15.64 2.13
N ARG A 136 12.55 -15.90 2.27
CA ARG A 136 13.52 -16.08 1.15
C ARG A 136 13.00 -16.98 0.04
N ALA A 137 12.44 -18.13 0.37
CA ALA A 137 11.92 -19.09 -0.62
C ALA A 137 10.75 -18.56 -1.48
N ALA A 138 9.99 -17.57 -0.98
CA ALA A 138 8.93 -16.95 -1.75
C ALA A 138 9.43 -15.83 -2.65
N LEU A 139 10.60 -15.26 -2.37
CA LEU A 139 11.14 -14.10 -3.05
C LEU A 139 11.80 -14.43 -4.39
N ASP A 140 12.14 -15.71 -4.64
CA ASP A 140 12.75 -16.16 -5.92
C ASP A 140 11.86 -15.85 -7.15
N ALA A 141 10.55 -15.68 -6.94
CA ALA A 141 9.59 -15.33 -7.99
C ALA A 141 9.44 -13.82 -8.23
N PHE A 142 10.18 -12.97 -7.49
CA PHE A 142 10.02 -11.52 -7.52
C PHE A 142 11.36 -10.81 -7.66
N GLU A 143 11.35 -9.66 -8.30
CA GLU A 143 12.48 -8.75 -8.22
C GLU A 143 12.43 -7.95 -6.92
N LEU A 144 13.52 -8.00 -6.16
CA LEU A 144 13.65 -7.31 -4.89
C LEU A 144 14.62 -6.13 -5.02
N GLY A 145 14.09 -4.93 -4.88
CA GLY A 145 14.86 -3.69 -4.84
C GLY A 145 15.28 -3.31 -3.42
N ARG A 146 16.55 -2.98 -3.20
CA ARG A 146 17.03 -2.46 -1.93
C ARG A 146 16.67 -0.98 -1.81
N ARG A 147 15.88 -0.61 -0.78
CA ARG A 147 15.51 0.80 -0.49
C ARG A 147 16.51 1.48 0.45
N GLY A 148 17.47 0.73 1.01
CA GLY A 148 18.47 1.23 1.96
C GLY A 148 17.95 1.25 3.40
N HIS A 149 18.62 2.07 4.24
CA HIS A 149 18.28 2.19 5.64
C HIS A 149 17.42 3.42 5.90
N GLN A 150 16.35 3.22 6.68
CA GLN A 150 15.45 4.29 7.10
C GLN A 150 15.37 4.35 8.63
N SER A 151 15.46 5.55 9.18
CA SER A 151 15.26 5.79 10.61
C SER A 151 13.77 6.04 10.87
N PHE A 152 13.23 5.31 11.85
CA PHE A 152 11.86 5.49 12.29
C PHE A 152 11.82 6.07 13.70
N ARG A 153 10.79 6.86 14.00
CA ARG A 153 10.60 7.44 15.32
C ARG A 153 10.43 6.32 16.37
N ASN A 154 11.20 6.40 17.46
CA ASN A 154 11.24 5.41 18.55
C ASN A 154 11.71 3.99 18.12
N VAL A 155 12.45 3.87 17.04
CA VAL A 155 13.23 2.68 16.67
C VAL A 155 14.70 3.04 16.85
N ALA A 156 15.43 2.24 17.65
CA ALA A 156 16.78 2.59 18.08
C ALA A 156 17.79 2.64 16.93
N GLU A 157 17.64 1.73 15.96
CA GLU A 157 18.57 1.59 14.84
C GLU A 157 17.87 1.80 13.50
N PRO A 158 18.55 2.35 12.49
CA PRO A 158 18.04 2.44 11.14
C PRO A 158 17.69 1.05 10.61
N THR A 159 16.48 0.92 10.07
CA THR A 159 15.94 -0.34 9.55
C THR A 159 16.24 -0.47 8.06
N GLU A 160 16.84 -1.59 7.65
CA GLU A 160 17.05 -1.89 6.23
C GLU A 160 15.76 -2.35 5.58
N LEU A 161 15.41 -1.73 4.45
CA LEU A 161 14.16 -1.92 3.74
C LEU A 161 14.38 -2.44 2.33
N PHE A 162 13.43 -3.27 1.90
CA PHE A 162 13.36 -3.88 0.58
C PHE A 162 11.96 -3.71 -0.02
N ALA A 163 11.91 -3.33 -1.28
CA ALA A 163 10.67 -3.21 -2.03
C ALA A 163 10.52 -4.34 -3.04
N LEU A 164 9.35 -4.94 -3.13
CA LEU A 164 9.05 -5.88 -4.20
C LEU A 164 8.68 -5.12 -5.48
N THR A 165 9.41 -5.42 -6.55
CA THR A 165 9.02 -5.04 -7.90
C THR A 165 8.11 -6.13 -8.45
N LEU A 166 6.85 -5.80 -8.70
CA LEU A 166 5.93 -6.73 -9.33
C LEU A 166 6.21 -6.73 -10.83
N ALA A 167 6.79 -7.83 -11.36
CA ALA A 167 7.30 -7.93 -12.74
C ALA A 167 6.29 -7.54 -13.85
N GLU A 168 4.98 -7.65 -13.57
CA GLU A 168 3.91 -7.15 -14.46
C GLU A 168 3.79 -5.62 -14.50
N GLN A 169 4.65 -4.90 -13.76
CA GLN A 169 4.69 -3.43 -13.83
C GLN A 169 5.32 -2.91 -15.12
N ALA A 170 5.99 -3.78 -15.88
CA ALA A 170 6.66 -3.40 -17.14
C ALA A 170 5.72 -3.40 -18.35
N ASP A 171 4.66 -4.23 -18.40
CA ASP A 171 3.86 -4.43 -19.61
C ASP A 171 2.36 -4.12 -19.48
N ASN A 172 1.77 -4.09 -18.28
CA ASN A 172 0.40 -3.60 -18.10
C ASN A 172 0.46 -2.19 -17.55
N ALA A 173 0.14 -1.23 -18.40
CA ALA A 173 0.05 0.18 -18.05
C ALA A 173 -0.70 0.32 -16.72
N ARG A 174 0.01 0.80 -15.68
CA ARG A 174 -0.65 1.24 -14.46
C ARG A 174 -1.76 2.19 -14.90
N LEU A 175 -2.97 1.95 -14.45
CA LEU A 175 -4.03 2.91 -14.71
C LEU A 175 -3.52 4.29 -14.28
N PRO A 176 -3.74 5.34 -15.09
CA PRO A 176 -3.50 6.70 -14.63
C PRO A 176 -4.17 6.92 -13.28
N VAL A 177 -3.55 7.73 -12.47
CA VAL A 177 -4.09 8.12 -11.17
C VAL A 177 -4.64 9.52 -11.30
N ASP A 178 -5.88 9.73 -10.87
CA ASP A 178 -6.46 11.05 -10.73
C ASP A 178 -5.54 11.89 -9.82
N PRO A 179 -5.00 13.02 -10.31
CA PRO A 179 -4.02 13.79 -9.58
C PRO A 179 -4.61 14.43 -8.31
N VAL A 180 -5.93 14.60 -8.25
CA VAL A 180 -6.65 15.29 -7.17
C VAL A 180 -7.02 14.32 -6.06
N CYS A 181 -7.83 13.29 -6.34
CA CYS A 181 -8.32 12.36 -5.33
C CYS A 181 -7.51 11.05 -5.23
N ARG A 182 -6.55 10.82 -6.11
CA ARG A 182 -5.64 9.67 -6.13
C ARG A 182 -6.25 8.33 -6.56
N MET A 183 -7.49 8.31 -7.00
CA MET A 183 -8.13 7.09 -7.53
C MET A 183 -7.52 6.65 -8.86
N ALA A 184 -7.44 5.34 -9.07
CA ALA A 184 -7.06 4.77 -10.36
C ALA A 184 -8.16 4.98 -11.40
N VAL A 185 -7.83 5.50 -12.56
CA VAL A 185 -8.78 5.84 -13.62
C VAL A 185 -8.44 5.08 -14.89
N ASP A 186 -9.36 4.25 -15.37
CA ASP A 186 -9.25 3.69 -16.72
C ASP A 186 -9.50 4.80 -17.74
N PRO A 187 -8.54 5.12 -18.62
CA PRO A 187 -8.72 6.15 -19.64
C PRO A 187 -9.93 5.96 -20.54
N ALA A 188 -10.37 4.70 -20.74
CA ALA A 188 -11.54 4.39 -21.55
C ALA A 188 -12.86 4.69 -20.80
N GLN A 189 -12.82 4.79 -19.48
CA GLN A 189 -13.96 5.06 -18.61
C GLN A 189 -13.89 6.42 -17.91
N SER A 190 -12.81 7.20 -18.17
CA SER A 190 -12.61 8.52 -17.60
C SER A 190 -13.68 9.49 -18.09
N PRO A 191 -14.53 10.05 -17.22
CA PRO A 191 -15.55 11.03 -17.63
C PRO A 191 -14.92 12.36 -18.06
N GLU A 192 -13.74 12.69 -17.54
CA GLU A 192 -13.07 13.96 -17.79
C GLU A 192 -11.59 13.80 -18.07
N ARG A 193 -11.07 14.63 -18.99
CA ARG A 193 -9.67 14.68 -19.37
C ARG A 193 -9.21 16.12 -19.52
N ARG A 194 -7.96 16.39 -19.07
CA ARG A 194 -7.30 17.68 -19.29
C ARG A 194 -5.92 17.46 -19.90
N SER A 195 -5.48 18.45 -20.66
CA SER A 195 -4.09 18.51 -21.13
C SER A 195 -3.44 19.74 -20.49
N TYR A 196 -2.39 19.52 -19.73
CA TYR A 196 -1.65 20.61 -19.10
C TYR A 196 -0.15 20.43 -19.32
N ARG A 197 0.52 21.43 -19.92
CA ARG A 197 1.95 21.41 -20.28
C ARG A 197 2.38 20.15 -21.07
N GLY A 198 1.51 19.70 -21.97
CA GLY A 198 1.80 18.53 -22.83
C GLY A 198 1.59 17.16 -22.15
N VAL A 199 1.09 17.13 -20.90
CA VAL A 199 0.74 15.91 -20.18
C VAL A 199 -0.77 15.77 -20.17
N ALA A 200 -1.26 14.55 -20.45
CA ALA A 200 -2.67 14.20 -20.34
C ALA A 200 -2.98 13.71 -18.92
N TYR A 201 -4.04 14.25 -18.33
CA TYR A 201 -4.57 13.88 -17.03
C TYR A 201 -5.96 13.31 -17.20
N HIS A 202 -6.26 12.26 -16.45
CA HIS A 202 -7.55 11.58 -16.43
C HIS A 202 -8.16 11.70 -15.05
N PHE A 203 -9.46 11.98 -14.98
CA PHE A 203 -10.17 12.25 -13.72
C PHE A 203 -11.27 11.22 -13.52
N CYS A 204 -11.51 10.88 -12.25
CA CYS A 204 -12.58 9.97 -11.85
C CYS A 204 -13.96 10.64 -11.91
N SER A 205 -14.00 11.97 -11.83
CA SER A 205 -15.23 12.78 -11.84
C SER A 205 -15.00 14.19 -12.41
N SER A 206 -16.08 14.91 -12.69
CA SER A 206 -16.05 16.33 -13.11
C SER A 206 -15.55 17.25 -12.00
N GLU A 207 -15.90 16.93 -10.74
CA GLU A 207 -15.49 17.70 -9.58
C GLU A 207 -13.96 17.68 -9.43
N CYS A 208 -13.31 16.52 -9.62
CA CYS A 208 -11.86 16.43 -9.62
C CYS A 208 -11.21 17.26 -10.75
N ALA A 209 -11.81 17.24 -11.94
CA ALA A 209 -11.31 18.04 -13.05
C ALA A 209 -11.45 19.56 -12.78
N GLU A 210 -12.56 20.00 -12.19
CA GLU A 210 -12.77 21.38 -11.80
C GLU A 210 -11.78 21.83 -10.71
N VAL A 211 -11.54 21.00 -9.69
CA VAL A 211 -10.53 21.27 -8.65
C VAL A 211 -9.13 21.38 -9.25
N PHE A 212 -8.79 20.51 -10.21
CA PHE A 212 -7.53 20.58 -10.94
C PHE A 212 -7.41 21.88 -11.73
N ASP A 213 -8.47 22.32 -12.40
CA ASP A 213 -8.47 23.53 -13.23
C ASP A 213 -8.24 24.82 -12.42
N LEU A 214 -8.54 24.80 -11.09
CA LEU A 214 -8.27 25.95 -10.20
C LEU A 214 -6.77 26.15 -9.94
N ASP A 215 -5.99 25.09 -9.80
CA ASP A 215 -4.54 25.16 -9.58
C ASP A 215 -3.82 23.92 -10.12
N PRO A 216 -3.62 23.81 -11.45
CA PRO A 216 -2.99 22.63 -12.05
C PRO A 216 -1.55 22.40 -11.58
N ASP A 217 -0.82 23.46 -11.21
CA ASP A 217 0.57 23.33 -10.76
C ASP A 217 0.70 22.62 -9.41
N ARG A 218 -0.30 22.77 -8.53
CA ARG A 218 -0.38 22.04 -7.24
C ARG A 218 -0.39 20.52 -7.44
N TYR A 219 -1.07 20.05 -8.49
CA TYR A 219 -1.29 18.62 -8.74
C TYR A 219 -0.27 17.98 -9.69
N ARG A 220 0.58 18.78 -10.33
CA ARG A 220 1.56 18.32 -11.31
C ARG A 220 2.62 17.38 -10.72
N GLN A 221 3.03 17.58 -9.47
CA GLN A 221 4.13 16.82 -8.84
C GLN A 221 3.73 15.38 -8.47
N THR A 222 2.45 15.08 -8.41
CA THR A 222 1.96 13.76 -8.05
C THR A 222 1.91 12.77 -9.22
N ALA A 223 1.99 13.25 -10.47
CA ALA A 223 1.91 12.41 -11.67
C ALA A 223 3.25 11.81 -12.13
N HIS A 224 4.41 12.37 -11.74
CA HIS A 224 5.71 11.99 -12.29
C HIS A 224 6.89 12.06 -11.31
N LYS A 225 6.92 11.24 -10.26
CA LYS A 225 8.22 10.82 -9.72
C LYS A 225 8.71 9.62 -10.54
N LYS A 226 9.29 9.88 -11.71
CA LYS A 226 10.17 8.90 -12.36
C LYS A 226 11.35 8.66 -11.42
N HIS A 227 11.56 7.41 -11.04
CA HIS A 227 12.80 6.96 -10.43
C HIS A 227 13.97 7.40 -11.32
N ALA A 228 14.78 8.34 -10.82
CA ALA A 228 16.12 8.53 -11.35
C ALA A 228 16.97 7.37 -10.83
N PRO A 229 17.68 6.62 -11.69
CA PRO A 229 18.60 5.60 -11.21
C PRO A 229 19.73 6.32 -10.44
N HIS A 230 19.88 5.99 -9.18
CA HIS A 230 21.09 6.37 -8.43
C HIS A 230 22.29 5.67 -9.07
N ARG A 231 23.20 6.47 -9.64
CA ARG A 231 24.54 6.04 -10.02
C ARG A 231 25.40 5.80 -8.78
#